data_5a82dbc97eaf34e7b745699cfc437031
#
_entry.id   5a82dbc97eaf34e7b745699cfc437031
#
_cell.length_a   1.000
_cell.length_b   1.000
_cell.length_c   1.000
_cell.angle_alpha   90.00
_cell.angle_beta   90.00
_cell.angle_gamma   90.00
#
_symmetry.space_group_name_H-M   'P 1'
#
loop_
_entity.id
_entity.type
_entity.pdbx_description
1 polymer ?
#
loop_
_entity_poly.entity_id
_entity_poly.type
_entity_poly.pdbx_seq_one_letter_code
_entity_poly.pdbx_strand_id
1 'polypeptide(L)'
;MYICRMKEGEYIEDIYELSNGELAARLGERFKELRSALGFTQKDVSNQSGVSIMTIVRFERGEGCSIRLDNLIALLRAIQRLEDIEGVVPEMPQSLYGKRRKR
;
A
#
# COMPACT_ATOMS: atom_id res chain seq x y z
N MET A 1 8.06 9.72 -7.00
CA MET A 1 8.14 9.65 -7.51
C MET A 1 8.65 9.35 -7.78
N TYR A 2 8.83 8.99 -8.03
CA TYR A 2 9.43 8.76 -8.38
C TYR A 2 9.92 9.13 -9.11
N ILE A 3 10.21 9.33 -9.17
CA ILE A 3 10.70 9.62 -9.68
C ILE A 3 11.34 10.02 -10.03
N CYS A 4 11.83 10.06 -9.72
CA CYS A 4 12.37 10.58 -10.22
C CYS A 4 13.56 10.37 -10.65
N ARG A 5 14.24 9.85 -10.54
CA ARG A 5 15.27 9.60 -11.03
C ARG A 5 15.11 9.34 -12.39
N MET A 6 15.51 10.00 -13.26
CA MET A 6 15.31 9.72 -14.52
C MET A 6 16.51 9.22 -15.14
N LYS A 7 16.46 8.10 -15.77
CA LYS A 7 17.53 7.63 -16.45
C LYS A 7 17.19 8.00 -17.77
N GLU A 8 18.02 7.99 -18.71
CA GLU A 8 17.68 8.34 -19.93
C GLU A 8 16.73 7.47 -20.46
N GLY A 9 15.79 7.84 -21.08
CA GLY A 9 14.76 7.08 -21.58
C GLY A 9 13.65 6.81 -20.62
N GLU A 10 13.84 7.16 -19.36
CA GLU A 10 12.84 6.97 -18.41
C GLU A 10 12.10 8.22 -18.24
N TYR A 11 10.89 8.18 -17.82
CA TYR A 11 10.15 9.36 -17.50
C TYR A 11 9.54 9.20 -16.14
N ILE A 12 9.31 10.31 -15.47
CA ILE A 12 8.73 10.27 -14.15
C ILE A 12 7.24 10.18 -14.29
N GLU A 13 6.66 9.13 -13.77
CA GLU A 13 5.25 8.93 -13.86
C GLU A 13 4.53 9.80 -12.87
N ASP A 14 3.50 10.49 -13.32
CA ASP A 14 2.71 11.32 -12.43
C ASP A 14 1.60 10.45 -11.89
N ILE A 15 1.63 10.20 -10.60
CA ILE A 15 0.65 9.30 -10.02
C ILE A 15 -0.76 9.89 -10.10
N TYR A 16 -0.89 11.20 -10.26
CA TYR A 16 -2.21 11.78 -10.39
C TYR A 16 -2.87 11.43 -11.71
N GLU A 17 -2.09 10.90 -12.65
CA GLU A 17 -2.64 10.47 -13.91
C GLU A 17 -3.16 9.05 -13.86
N LEU A 18 -2.93 8.35 -12.77
CA LEU A 18 -3.38 6.99 -12.65
C LEU A 18 -4.77 6.97 -12.05
N SER A 19 -5.58 6.04 -12.49
CA SER A 19 -6.90 5.88 -11.90
C SER A 19 -6.78 5.24 -10.53
N ASN A 20 -7.84 5.30 -9.76
CA ASN A 20 -7.86 4.65 -8.45
C ASN A 20 -7.61 3.16 -8.60
N GLY A 21 -8.19 2.55 -9.63
CA GLY A 21 -7.99 1.13 -9.85
C GLY A 21 -6.56 0.79 -10.20
N GLU A 22 -5.91 1.65 -10.99
CA GLU A 22 -4.53 1.43 -11.34
C GLU A 22 -3.62 1.54 -10.14
N LEU A 23 -3.89 2.49 -9.25
CA LEU A 23 -3.11 2.61 -8.04
C LEU A 23 -3.35 1.44 -7.11
N ALA A 24 -4.59 0.99 -7.00
CA ALA A 24 -4.90 -0.15 -6.16
C ALA A 24 -4.21 -1.40 -6.69
N ALA A 25 -4.17 -1.56 -8.00
CA ALA A 25 -3.49 -2.71 -8.60
C ALA A 25 -2.00 -2.67 -8.32
N ARG A 26 -1.43 -1.47 -8.37
CA ARG A 26 -0.01 -1.31 -8.08
C ARG A 26 0.29 -1.67 -6.63
N LEU A 27 -0.60 -1.29 -5.72
CA LEU A 27 -0.40 -1.64 -4.31
C LEU A 27 -0.46 -3.14 -4.10
N GLY A 28 -1.39 -3.80 -4.78
CA GLY A 28 -1.49 -5.26 -4.68
C GLY A 28 -0.25 -5.95 -5.18
N GLU A 29 0.29 -5.45 -6.29
CA GLU A 29 1.48 -6.02 -6.86
C GLU A 29 2.68 -5.84 -5.92
N ARG A 30 2.80 -4.66 -5.32
CA ARG A 30 3.88 -4.41 -4.38
C ARG A 30 3.74 -5.25 -3.13
N PHE A 31 2.51 -5.45 -2.68
CA PHE A 31 2.29 -6.30 -1.52
C PHE A 31 2.74 -7.72 -1.82
N LYS A 32 2.42 -8.22 -3.01
CA LYS A 32 2.83 -9.56 -3.38
C LYS A 32 4.34 -9.68 -3.38
N GLU A 33 5.02 -8.68 -3.92
CA GLU A 33 6.48 -8.71 -3.98
C GLU A 33 7.08 -8.70 -2.58
N LEU A 34 6.56 -7.84 -1.71
CA LEU A 34 7.07 -7.77 -0.35
C LEU A 34 6.79 -9.06 0.40
N ARG A 35 5.58 -9.56 0.28
CA ARG A 35 5.20 -10.80 0.96
C ARG A 35 6.13 -11.93 0.55
N SER A 36 6.36 -12.06 -0.75
CA SER A 36 7.22 -13.13 -1.26
C SER A 36 8.65 -12.95 -0.82
N ALA A 37 9.15 -11.72 -0.87
CA ALA A 37 10.52 -11.45 -0.47
C ALA A 37 10.74 -11.72 1.01
N LEU A 38 9.70 -11.54 1.82
CA LEU A 38 9.80 -11.79 3.24
C LEU A 38 9.54 -13.23 3.61
N GLY A 39 9.23 -14.06 2.61
CA GLY A 39 9.08 -15.49 2.85
C GLY A 39 7.71 -15.96 3.29
N PHE A 40 6.69 -15.10 3.18
CA PHE A 40 5.36 -15.51 3.59
C PHE A 40 4.55 -15.99 2.39
N THR A 41 3.83 -17.09 2.58
CA THR A 41 2.90 -17.53 1.53
C THR A 41 1.57 -16.82 1.73
N GLN A 42 0.71 -16.90 0.73
CA GLN A 42 -0.62 -16.34 0.88
C GLN A 42 -1.36 -17.01 2.02
N LYS A 43 -1.15 -18.29 2.20
CA LYS A 43 -1.81 -19.01 3.27
C LYS A 43 -1.29 -18.55 4.63
N ASP A 44 0.01 -18.31 4.74
CA ASP A 44 0.58 -17.81 5.98
C ASP A 44 -0.06 -16.49 6.35
N VAL A 45 -0.18 -15.59 5.38
CA VAL A 45 -0.74 -14.27 5.64
C VAL A 45 -2.22 -14.38 5.99
N SER A 46 -2.94 -15.26 5.31
CA SER A 46 -4.34 -15.45 5.61
C SER A 46 -4.51 -15.95 7.05
N ASN A 47 -3.70 -16.90 7.45
CA ASN A 47 -3.80 -17.44 8.81
C ASN A 47 -3.44 -16.41 9.86
N GLN A 48 -2.46 -15.58 9.59
CA GLN A 48 -2.03 -14.59 10.56
C GLN A 48 -2.94 -13.38 10.62
N SER A 49 -3.48 -12.97 9.49
CA SER A 49 -4.27 -11.75 9.44
C SER A 49 -5.75 -11.95 9.68
N GLY A 50 -6.22 -13.15 9.43
CA GLY A 50 -7.66 -13.39 9.47
C GLY A 50 -8.37 -12.96 8.20
N VAL A 51 -7.63 -12.45 7.20
CA VAL A 51 -8.21 -12.05 5.94
C VAL A 51 -8.30 -13.29 5.05
N SER A 52 -9.41 -13.47 4.34
CA SER A 52 -9.59 -14.67 3.55
C SER A 52 -8.56 -14.72 2.43
N ILE A 53 -8.19 -15.93 2.07
CA ILE A 53 -7.18 -16.10 1.06
C ILE A 53 -7.67 -15.55 -0.28
N MET A 54 -8.97 -15.64 -0.53
CA MET A 54 -9.51 -15.11 -1.75
C MET A 54 -9.36 -13.61 -1.84
N THR A 55 -9.54 -12.91 -0.73
CA THR A 55 -9.32 -11.48 -0.69
C THR A 55 -7.87 -11.14 -0.99
N ILE A 56 -6.94 -11.93 -0.45
CA ILE A 56 -5.53 -11.71 -0.70
C ILE A 56 -5.20 -11.95 -2.16
N VAL A 57 -5.72 -13.04 -2.72
CA VAL A 57 -5.47 -13.37 -4.11
C VAL A 57 -5.97 -12.25 -5.03
N ARG A 58 -7.16 -11.76 -4.77
CA ARG A 58 -7.71 -10.70 -5.60
C ARG A 58 -6.93 -9.42 -5.47
N PHE A 59 -6.53 -9.09 -4.25
CA PHE A 59 -5.74 -7.89 -4.04
C PHE A 59 -4.44 -7.96 -4.83
N GLU A 60 -3.76 -9.10 -4.75
CA GLU A 60 -2.47 -9.26 -5.41
C GLU A 60 -2.59 -9.34 -6.93
N ARG A 61 -3.76 -9.71 -7.41
CA ARG A 61 -3.98 -9.77 -8.83
C ARG A 61 -4.38 -8.45 -9.44
N GLY A 62 -4.48 -7.41 -8.65
CA GLY A 62 -4.86 -6.12 -9.17
C GLY A 62 -6.34 -5.85 -9.10
N GLU A 63 -7.10 -6.70 -8.42
CA GLU A 63 -8.52 -6.51 -8.27
C GLU A 63 -8.84 -5.96 -6.89
N GLY A 64 -7.92 -5.20 -6.32
CA GLY A 64 -8.03 -4.77 -4.94
C GLY A 64 -8.67 -3.44 -4.71
N CYS A 65 -9.31 -2.90 -5.74
CA CYS A 65 -9.90 -1.60 -5.62
C CYS A 65 -10.91 -1.53 -4.48
N SER A 66 -11.52 -2.63 -4.15
CA SER A 66 -12.52 -2.66 -3.11
C SER A 66 -12.04 -3.28 -1.80
N ILE A 67 -10.74 -3.43 -1.64
CA ILE A 67 -10.28 -4.01 -0.38
C ILE A 67 -10.60 -3.05 0.74
N ARG A 68 -11.06 -3.57 1.86
CA ARG A 68 -11.37 -2.74 2.99
C ARG A 68 -10.10 -2.27 3.65
N LEU A 69 -10.15 -1.07 4.20
CA LEU A 69 -8.97 -0.51 4.84
C LEU A 69 -8.50 -1.37 6.00
N ASP A 70 -9.42 -1.88 6.80
CA ASP A 70 -9.01 -2.70 7.93
C ASP A 70 -8.36 -4.00 7.47
N ASN A 71 -8.78 -4.53 6.31
CA ASN A 71 -8.12 -5.70 5.77
C ASN A 71 -6.72 -5.38 5.32
N LEU A 72 -6.53 -4.22 4.69
CA LEU A 72 -5.19 -3.81 4.28
C LEU A 72 -4.28 -3.65 5.49
N ILE A 73 -4.80 -3.05 6.55
CA ILE A 73 -4.03 -2.89 7.77
C ILE A 73 -3.65 -4.25 8.34
N ALA A 74 -4.60 -5.20 8.33
CA ALA A 74 -4.32 -6.54 8.84
C ALA A 74 -3.25 -7.25 8.01
N LEU A 75 -3.28 -7.05 6.69
CA LEU A 75 -2.29 -7.67 5.83
C LEU A 75 -0.90 -7.11 6.09
N LEU A 76 -0.80 -5.80 6.26
CA LEU A 76 0.50 -5.20 6.53
C LEU A 76 1.02 -5.62 7.90
N ARG A 77 0.12 -5.76 8.86
CA ARG A 77 0.54 -6.23 10.17
C ARG A 77 1.08 -7.66 10.09
N ALA A 78 0.44 -8.49 9.28
CA ALA A 78 0.85 -9.89 9.15
C ALA A 78 2.23 -10.04 8.55
N ILE A 79 2.62 -9.15 7.64
CA ILE A 79 3.95 -9.24 7.05
C ILE A 79 4.93 -8.31 7.73
N GLN A 80 4.52 -7.74 8.86
CA GLN A 80 5.39 -6.91 9.69
C GLN A 80 5.83 -5.63 9.03
N ARG A 81 4.94 -5.07 8.24
CA ARG A 81 5.19 -3.78 7.59
C ARG A 81 4.11 -2.78 7.99
N LEU A 82 3.59 -2.89 9.20
CA LEU A 82 2.50 -2.04 9.63
C LEU A 82 2.89 -0.57 9.64
N GLU A 83 4.14 -0.28 9.87
CA GLU A 83 4.58 1.10 9.94
C GLU A 83 4.39 1.83 8.61
N ASP A 84 4.25 1.09 7.51
CA ASP A 84 4.05 1.73 6.23
C ASP A 84 2.70 2.41 6.13
N ILE A 85 1.74 2.01 6.97
CA ILE A 85 0.41 2.56 6.88
C ILE A 85 0.41 4.01 7.37
N GLU A 86 1.35 4.37 8.22
CA GLU A 86 1.39 5.72 8.72
C GLU A 86 1.77 6.73 7.65
N GLY A 87 2.43 6.28 6.62
CA GLY A 87 2.78 7.17 5.53
C GLY A 87 1.66 7.46 4.56
N VAL A 88 0.56 6.70 4.67
CA VAL A 88 -0.56 6.88 3.77
C VAL A 88 -1.18 8.27 3.98
N VAL A 89 -1.33 8.67 5.25
CA VAL A 89 -1.79 10.01 5.55
C VAL A 89 -0.81 10.54 6.57
N PRO A 90 0.19 11.27 6.15
CA PRO A 90 1.27 11.66 7.05
C PRO A 90 0.81 12.71 8.08
N GLU A 91 1.57 12.80 9.15
CA GLU A 91 1.28 13.77 10.15
C GLU A 91 1.45 15.16 9.60
N MET A 92 0.68 16.08 10.12
CA MET A 92 0.81 17.44 9.70
C MET A 92 2.18 17.96 10.07
N PRO A 93 2.89 18.64 9.17
CA PRO A 93 4.19 19.19 9.51
C PRO A 93 4.04 20.21 10.62
N GLN A 94 5.03 20.26 11.50
CA GLN A 94 5.01 21.15 12.62
C GLN A 94 4.80 22.60 12.23
N SER A 95 5.35 23.00 11.10
CA SER A 95 5.21 24.38 10.67
C SER A 95 3.77 24.73 10.34
N LEU A 96 2.95 23.77 10.05
CA LEU A 96 1.55 24.04 9.75
C LEU A 96 0.69 23.99 10.97
N TYR A 97 1.14 23.33 12.04
CA TYR A 97 0.35 23.26 13.26
C TYR A 97 0.06 24.62 13.83
N GLY A 98 0.99 25.53 13.73
CA GLY A 98 0.81 26.83 14.30
C GLY A 98 -0.27 27.63 13.64
N LYS A 99 -0.65 27.26 12.44
CA LYS A 99 -1.66 27.97 11.77
C LYS A 99 -3.00 27.35 11.87
N ARG A 100 -3.11 26.18 12.48
CA ARG A 100 -4.38 25.54 12.57
C ARG A 100 -5.01 25.83 13.83
N ARG A 101 -6.32 25.84 13.85
CA ARG A 101 -6.98 25.93 15.03
C ARG A 101 -7.04 24.64 15.63
N LYS A 102 -6.93 24.55 16.86
CA LYS A 102 -7.03 23.32 17.54
C LYS A 102 -8.42 23.00 17.71
N ARG A 103 -8.75 21.83 17.74
CA ARG A 103 -10.08 21.46 17.91
C ARG A 103 -10.36 20.79 19.10
#